data_44a65cd81560f39a6e12212cb9203a63
#
_entry.id   44a65cd81560f39a6e12212cb9203a63
#
_cell.length_a   1.000
_cell.length_b   1.000
_cell.length_c   1.000
_cell.angle_alpha   90.00
_cell.angle_beta   90.00
_cell.angle_gamma   90.00
#
_symmetry.space_group_name_H-M   'P 1'
#
loop_
_entity.id
_entity.type
_entity.pdbx_description
1 polymer ?
#
loop_
_entity_poly.entity_id
_entity_poly.type
_entity_poly.pdbx_seq_one_letter_code
_entity_poly.pdbx_strand_id
1 'polypeptide(L)'
;MKSCLTAALMLAMPVAAMAAPVKELPPKPTVGDIVKASKPAEWRQLDPANTLYMDLPAGRVVIELAPAFAPNHAANIRTMAREGYWNGLWVYRVQDNFVAQWGDPRDDKPKSLGTAKAKLEQEFTVPMKNDTQFTRLMDKDGYAAEVGHSNGFPAARDPKTGQTWLAHCYGMVGVARGNESDSGNGGTLYAVIGNSPRQLDRNISVVGRIVSGMPLLSVLPRGPAPMGMYDKDEQNVQIKSVKLMADVPEAERTKYEILRTDSASFKAVAEAQRNRGGPWTKHAFGHVDLCNVPIPTREVK
;
A
#
# COMPACT_ATOMS: atom_id res chain seq x y z
N MET A 1 -43.48 -75.28 -16.89
CA MET A 1 -43.02 -74.18 -17.72
C MET A 1 -42.10 -73.35 -16.84
N LYS A 2 -40.77 -73.45 -17.03
CA LYS A 2 -39.77 -72.69 -16.27
C LYS A 2 -39.21 -71.60 -17.19
N SER A 3 -39.47 -70.31 -16.89
CA SER A 3 -38.96 -69.17 -17.67
C SER A 3 -37.58 -68.79 -17.10
N CYS A 4 -36.52 -68.93 -17.93
CA CYS A 4 -35.20 -68.37 -17.63
C CYS A 4 -35.16 -66.90 -18.04
N LEU A 5 -34.96 -66.00 -17.06
CA LEU A 5 -34.56 -64.61 -17.31
C LEU A 5 -33.03 -64.55 -17.43
N THR A 6 -32.56 -64.22 -18.63
CA THR A 6 -31.14 -63.87 -18.87
C THR A 6 -30.94 -62.37 -18.57
N ALA A 7 -30.20 -62.05 -17.50
CA ALA A 7 -29.75 -60.68 -17.21
C ALA A 7 -28.52 -60.35 -18.05
N ALA A 8 -28.66 -59.36 -18.95
CA ALA A 8 -27.53 -58.83 -19.72
C ALA A 8 -26.78 -57.77 -18.86
N LEU A 9 -25.55 -58.08 -18.50
CA LEU A 9 -24.63 -57.19 -17.77
C LEU A 9 -23.99 -56.22 -18.80
N MET A 10 -24.45 -54.95 -18.82
CA MET A 10 -23.77 -53.92 -19.60
C MET A 10 -22.52 -53.46 -18.87
N LEU A 11 -21.35 -53.78 -19.41
CA LEU A 11 -20.06 -53.21 -18.97
C LEU A 11 -19.98 -51.76 -19.45
N ALA A 12 -20.10 -50.79 -18.55
CA ALA A 12 -19.81 -49.40 -18.83
C ALA A 12 -18.30 -49.19 -18.81
N MET A 13 -17.68 -49.00 -19.96
CA MET A 13 -16.28 -48.62 -20.07
C MET A 13 -16.13 -47.15 -19.63
N PRO A 14 -15.18 -46.81 -18.74
CA PRO A 14 -14.91 -45.41 -18.39
C PRO A 14 -14.29 -44.73 -19.60
N VAL A 15 -14.96 -43.73 -20.17
CA VAL A 15 -14.37 -42.80 -21.13
C VAL A 15 -13.38 -41.92 -20.36
N ALA A 16 -12.08 -42.20 -20.51
CA ALA A 16 -11.04 -41.32 -20.04
C ALA A 16 -11.13 -40.02 -20.84
N ALA A 17 -11.65 -38.98 -20.20
CA ALA A 17 -11.63 -37.63 -20.76
C ALA A 17 -10.16 -37.19 -20.84
N MET A 18 -9.56 -37.24 -22.01
CA MET A 18 -8.25 -36.65 -22.28
C MET A 18 -8.41 -35.14 -22.15
N ALA A 19 -7.79 -34.55 -21.11
CA ALA A 19 -7.72 -33.10 -20.96
C ALA A 19 -7.04 -32.53 -22.23
N ALA A 20 -7.68 -31.55 -22.87
CA ALA A 20 -7.10 -30.88 -24.02
C ALA A 20 -5.76 -30.23 -23.62
N PRO A 21 -4.73 -30.30 -24.50
CA PRO A 21 -3.43 -29.71 -24.20
C PRO A 21 -3.60 -28.20 -23.88
N VAL A 22 -3.10 -27.77 -22.73
CA VAL A 22 -3.11 -26.38 -22.34
C VAL A 22 -2.18 -25.60 -23.28
N LYS A 23 -2.74 -24.69 -24.08
CA LYS A 23 -1.98 -23.86 -25.00
C LYS A 23 -1.05 -22.94 -24.20
N GLU A 24 0.25 -23.06 -24.46
CA GLU A 24 1.23 -22.15 -23.85
C GLU A 24 1.04 -20.72 -24.34
N LEU A 25 1.08 -19.75 -23.41
CA LEU A 25 1.05 -18.35 -23.75
C LEU A 25 2.45 -17.89 -24.21
N PRO A 26 2.54 -17.02 -25.23
CA PRO A 26 3.82 -16.50 -25.69
C PRO A 26 4.55 -15.75 -24.56
N PRO A 27 5.89 -15.81 -24.53
CA PRO A 27 6.69 -15.02 -23.60
C PRO A 27 6.36 -13.53 -23.72
N LYS A 28 6.25 -12.86 -22.57
CA LYS A 28 6.09 -11.40 -22.47
C LYS A 28 7.12 -10.86 -21.49
N PRO A 29 7.55 -9.58 -21.62
CA PRO A 29 8.44 -8.96 -20.66
C PRO A 29 7.87 -9.05 -19.25
N THR A 30 8.70 -9.43 -18.30
CA THR A 30 8.35 -9.38 -16.87
C THR A 30 8.48 -7.94 -16.36
N VAL A 31 7.91 -7.66 -15.17
CA VAL A 31 8.13 -6.37 -14.49
C VAL A 31 9.62 -6.09 -14.30
N GLY A 32 10.42 -7.11 -13.96
CA GLY A 32 11.87 -6.99 -13.84
C GLY A 32 12.57 -6.56 -15.13
N ASP A 33 12.17 -7.15 -16.28
CA ASP A 33 12.71 -6.79 -17.58
C ASP A 33 12.38 -5.34 -17.95
N ILE A 34 11.14 -4.92 -17.69
CA ILE A 34 10.67 -3.56 -17.96
C ILE A 34 11.44 -2.55 -17.10
N VAL A 35 11.59 -2.83 -15.81
CA VAL A 35 12.32 -1.98 -14.86
C VAL A 35 13.79 -1.86 -15.29
N LYS A 36 14.42 -2.96 -15.68
CA LYS A 36 15.80 -2.98 -16.17
C LYS A 36 15.98 -2.16 -17.47
N ALA A 37 14.99 -2.17 -18.35
CA ALA A 37 15.02 -1.45 -19.62
C ALA A 37 14.56 0.03 -19.51
N SER A 38 14.01 0.44 -18.36
CA SER A 38 13.48 1.79 -18.16
C SER A 38 14.57 2.85 -18.20
N LYS A 39 14.21 4.03 -18.73
CA LYS A 39 15.15 5.16 -18.90
C LYS A 39 15.31 5.93 -17.58
N PRO A 40 16.49 6.52 -17.30
CA PRO A 40 16.69 7.35 -16.09
C PRO A 40 15.65 8.47 -15.92
N ALA A 41 15.21 9.12 -16.99
CA ALA A 41 14.20 10.17 -16.96
C ALA A 41 12.80 9.70 -16.55
N GLU A 42 12.55 8.40 -16.54
CA GLU A 42 11.28 7.81 -16.06
C GLU A 42 11.24 7.61 -14.54
N TRP A 43 12.34 7.92 -13.86
CA TRP A 43 12.45 7.82 -12.41
C TRP A 43 12.42 9.21 -11.79
N ARG A 44 11.85 9.30 -10.58
CA ARG A 44 11.93 10.49 -9.75
C ARG A 44 12.56 10.16 -8.40
N GLN A 45 13.33 11.07 -7.87
CA GLN A 45 13.84 10.97 -6.52
C GLN A 45 12.73 11.23 -5.50
N LEU A 46 12.91 10.73 -4.28
CA LEU A 46 12.10 11.13 -3.14
C LEU A 46 12.35 12.61 -2.81
N ASP A 47 11.29 13.32 -2.45
CA ASP A 47 11.40 14.66 -1.88
C ASP A 47 11.83 14.57 -0.41
N PRO A 48 13.03 15.07 -0.05
CA PRO A 48 13.49 15.02 1.32
C PRO A 48 12.57 15.72 2.33
N ALA A 49 11.87 16.78 1.89
CA ALA A 49 10.94 17.50 2.74
C ALA A 49 9.64 16.73 3.03
N ASN A 50 9.36 15.69 2.25
CA ASN A 50 8.17 14.85 2.38
C ASN A 50 8.52 13.37 2.58
N THR A 51 9.72 13.08 3.04
CA THR A 51 10.17 11.71 3.33
C THR A 51 10.57 11.57 4.79
N LEU A 52 10.04 10.54 5.46
CA LEU A 52 10.37 10.20 6.84
C LEU A 52 11.25 8.96 6.89
N TYR A 53 12.21 8.97 7.79
CA TYR A 53 12.96 7.81 8.24
C TYR A 53 12.48 7.42 9.63
N MET A 54 11.85 6.27 9.74
CA MET A 54 11.48 5.66 11.02
C MET A 54 12.47 4.55 11.33
N ASP A 55 13.30 4.74 12.33
CA ASP A 55 14.31 3.78 12.74
C ASP A 55 13.76 2.86 13.84
N LEU A 56 13.63 1.58 13.52
CA LEU A 56 13.27 0.49 14.42
C LEU A 56 14.52 -0.28 14.88
N PRO A 57 14.45 -1.14 15.90
CA PRO A 57 15.57 -2.00 16.27
C PRO A 57 16.09 -2.86 15.12
N ALA A 58 15.21 -3.35 14.26
CA ALA A 58 15.52 -4.24 13.14
C ALA A 58 15.95 -3.52 11.85
N GLY A 59 15.83 -2.19 11.78
CA GLY A 59 16.21 -1.41 10.59
C GLY A 59 15.34 -0.18 10.34
N ARG A 60 15.54 0.45 9.19
CA ARG A 60 14.87 1.68 8.78
C ARG A 60 13.66 1.41 7.91
N VAL A 61 12.55 2.05 8.23
CA VAL A 61 11.37 2.17 7.36
C VAL A 61 11.38 3.57 6.74
N VAL A 62 11.23 3.64 5.43
CA VAL A 62 11.19 4.90 4.67
C VAL A 62 9.75 5.16 4.24
N ILE A 63 9.21 6.31 4.62
CA ILE A 63 7.81 6.69 4.38
C ILE A 63 7.80 7.95 3.51
N GLU A 64 7.15 7.88 2.36
CA GLU A 64 6.87 9.04 1.51
C GLU A 64 5.50 9.62 1.87
N LEU A 65 5.44 10.89 2.27
CA LEU A 65 4.20 11.62 2.52
C LEU A 65 3.55 12.08 1.22
N ALA A 66 2.23 12.24 1.26
CA ALA A 66 1.40 12.65 0.12
C ALA A 66 0.73 14.02 0.35
N PRO A 67 1.49 15.13 0.40
CA PRO A 67 0.93 16.46 0.72
C PRO A 67 -0.07 16.97 -0.32
N ALA A 68 -0.08 16.43 -1.54
CA ALA A 68 -1.10 16.76 -2.54
C ALA A 68 -2.50 16.25 -2.17
N PHE A 69 -2.60 15.23 -1.30
CA PHE A 69 -3.85 14.63 -0.86
C PHE A 69 -4.20 14.93 0.59
N ALA A 70 -3.20 15.14 1.43
CA ALA A 70 -3.40 15.44 2.86
C ALA A 70 -2.40 16.53 3.30
N PRO A 71 -2.52 17.77 2.80
CA PRO A 71 -1.57 18.83 3.06
C PRO A 71 -1.44 19.20 4.53
N ASN A 72 -2.55 19.27 5.27
CA ASN A 72 -2.55 19.65 6.69
C ASN A 72 -1.98 18.54 7.56
N HIS A 73 -2.37 17.27 7.31
CA HIS A 73 -1.80 16.13 8.02
C HIS A 73 -0.31 15.98 7.70
N ALA A 74 0.11 16.12 6.44
CA ALA A 74 1.53 16.06 6.09
C ALA A 74 2.33 17.18 6.78
N ALA A 75 1.80 18.39 6.87
CA ALA A 75 2.43 19.49 7.60
C ALA A 75 2.55 19.17 9.10
N ASN A 76 1.50 18.66 9.72
CA ASN A 76 1.48 18.29 11.14
C ASN A 76 2.46 17.15 11.45
N ILE A 77 2.49 16.13 10.59
CA ILE A 77 3.43 15.01 10.69
C ILE A 77 4.89 15.52 10.60
N ARG A 78 5.20 16.44 9.69
CA ARG A 78 6.54 17.02 9.60
C ARG A 78 6.92 17.80 10.87
N THR A 79 5.99 18.56 11.46
CA THR A 79 6.20 19.23 12.74
C THR A 79 6.53 18.22 13.85
N MET A 80 5.71 17.20 14.01
CA MET A 80 5.93 16.13 15.00
C MET A 80 7.24 15.39 14.80
N ALA A 81 7.65 15.14 13.54
CA ALA A 81 8.92 14.50 13.24
C ALA A 81 10.12 15.36 13.69
N ARG A 82 10.08 16.68 13.42
CA ARG A 82 11.12 17.62 13.87
C ARG A 82 11.20 17.74 15.38
N GLU A 83 10.08 17.67 16.04
CA GLU A 83 10.01 17.73 17.51
C GLU A 83 10.25 16.39 18.20
N GLY A 84 10.53 15.33 17.43
CA GLY A 84 10.84 14.00 17.94
C GLY A 84 9.66 13.32 18.64
N TYR A 85 8.44 13.63 18.23
CA TYR A 85 7.23 13.10 18.87
C TYR A 85 7.25 11.57 18.98
N TRP A 86 7.59 10.85 17.90
CA TRP A 86 7.59 9.39 17.94
C TRP A 86 8.82 8.76 18.59
N ASN A 87 9.85 9.54 18.92
CA ASN A 87 11.07 8.99 19.53
C ASN A 87 10.75 8.36 20.89
N GLY A 88 11.03 7.09 21.03
CA GLY A 88 10.71 6.30 22.21
C GLY A 88 9.27 5.79 22.31
N LEU A 89 8.38 6.15 21.36
CA LEU A 89 7.05 5.55 21.24
C LEU A 89 7.14 4.17 20.55
N TRP A 90 6.01 3.56 20.23
CA TRP A 90 5.97 2.15 19.87
C TRP A 90 5.10 1.85 18.66
N VAL A 91 5.43 0.78 17.94
CA VAL A 91 4.44 -0.02 17.23
C VAL A 91 3.77 -0.89 18.30
N TYR A 92 2.51 -0.67 18.56
CA TYR A 92 1.78 -1.25 19.70
C TYR A 92 0.55 -2.06 19.29
N ARG A 93 0.22 -2.06 17.99
CA ARG A 93 -0.88 -2.83 17.42
C ARG A 93 -0.44 -3.43 16.09
N VAL A 94 -0.59 -4.74 15.97
CA VAL A 94 -0.37 -5.45 14.71
C VAL A 94 -1.52 -6.42 14.50
N GLN A 95 -2.51 -6.00 13.73
CA GLN A 95 -3.68 -6.82 13.43
C GLN A 95 -3.40 -7.66 12.18
N ASP A 96 -3.65 -8.96 12.30
CA ASP A 96 -3.46 -9.87 11.18
C ASP A 96 -4.28 -9.47 9.96
N ASN A 97 -3.69 -9.63 8.79
CA ASN A 97 -4.29 -9.29 7.50
C ASN A 97 -4.87 -7.87 7.41
N PHE A 98 -4.37 -6.93 8.22
CA PHE A 98 -4.88 -5.56 8.25
C PHE A 98 -3.75 -4.53 8.34
N VAL A 99 -3.33 -4.13 9.56
CA VAL A 99 -2.39 -3.01 9.75
C VAL A 99 -1.35 -3.29 10.82
N ALA A 100 -0.18 -2.61 10.70
CA ALA A 100 0.73 -2.33 11.79
C ALA A 100 0.59 -0.83 12.15
N GLN A 101 0.27 -0.53 13.41
CA GLN A 101 -0.05 0.81 13.90
C GLN A 101 0.93 1.25 14.97
N TRP A 102 1.35 2.51 14.90
CA TRP A 102 2.30 3.09 15.82
C TRP A 102 1.90 4.50 16.27
N GLY A 103 2.42 4.89 17.43
CA GLY A 103 2.13 6.17 18.08
C GLY A 103 2.21 6.02 19.60
N ASP A 104 1.48 6.86 20.31
CA ASP A 104 1.34 6.79 21.76
C ASP A 104 0.05 6.02 22.12
N PRO A 105 0.14 4.84 22.76
CA PRO A 105 -1.02 4.07 23.19
C PRO A 105 -1.60 4.55 24.54
N ARG A 106 -0.97 5.52 25.21
CA ARG A 106 -1.35 5.94 26.56
C ARG A 106 -2.47 6.97 26.51
N ASP A 107 -3.59 6.64 27.12
CA ASP A 107 -4.75 7.54 27.21
C ASP A 107 -4.68 8.47 28.41
N ASP A 108 -4.07 8.02 29.53
CA ASP A 108 -4.02 8.74 30.80
C ASP A 108 -2.93 9.84 30.82
N LYS A 109 -1.82 9.61 30.15
CA LYS A 109 -0.69 10.54 30.04
C LYS A 109 -0.10 10.55 28.63
N PRO A 110 -0.85 11.04 27.64
CA PRO A 110 -0.35 11.05 26.28
C PRO A 110 0.88 11.97 26.16
N LYS A 111 1.83 11.59 25.31
CA LYS A 111 2.98 12.43 24.98
C LYS A 111 2.51 13.73 24.34
N SER A 112 3.09 14.84 24.77
CA SER A 112 2.79 16.15 24.17
C SER A 112 3.06 16.14 22.67
N LEU A 113 2.13 16.69 21.90
CA LEU A 113 2.28 16.91 20.47
C LEU A 113 3.23 18.06 20.13
N GLY A 114 3.75 18.77 21.17
CA GLY A 114 4.56 19.96 20.96
C GLY A 114 3.77 21.11 20.36
N THR A 115 4.25 21.66 19.25
CA THR A 115 3.57 22.73 18.50
C THR A 115 2.61 22.19 17.43
N ALA A 116 2.54 20.86 17.24
CA ALA A 116 1.62 20.26 16.30
C ALA A 116 0.17 20.39 16.75
N LYS A 117 -0.75 20.50 15.80
CA LYS A 117 -2.18 20.66 16.06
C LYS A 117 -2.77 19.36 16.63
N ALA A 118 -3.56 19.50 17.69
CA ALA A 118 -4.25 18.36 18.30
C ALA A 118 -5.47 17.87 17.49
N LYS A 119 -6.09 18.75 16.72
CA LYS A 119 -7.22 18.44 15.83
C LYS A 119 -6.94 18.95 14.42
N LEU A 120 -7.32 18.17 13.44
CA LEU A 120 -7.25 18.51 12.03
C LEU A 120 -8.55 18.12 11.33
N GLU A 121 -9.03 19.00 10.47
CA GLU A 121 -10.12 18.65 9.56
C GLU A 121 -9.71 17.45 8.69
N GLN A 122 -10.67 16.61 8.41
CA GLN A 122 -10.51 15.43 7.59
C GLN A 122 -9.98 15.75 6.18
N GLU A 123 -9.05 14.97 5.69
CA GLU A 123 -8.55 15.04 4.31
C GLU A 123 -8.77 13.69 3.61
N PHE A 124 -10.03 13.24 3.56
CA PHE A 124 -10.42 11.96 3.00
C PHE A 124 -10.43 11.97 1.48
N THR A 125 -10.69 13.14 0.89
CA THR A 125 -10.71 13.39 -0.54
C THR A 125 -10.17 14.78 -0.84
N VAL A 126 -9.73 14.98 -2.09
CA VAL A 126 -9.41 16.29 -2.64
C VAL A 126 -10.15 16.51 -3.95
N PRO A 127 -10.43 17.76 -4.37
CA PRO A 127 -11.04 18.03 -5.66
C PRO A 127 -10.20 17.47 -6.80
N MET A 128 -10.84 16.89 -7.81
CA MET A 128 -10.20 16.58 -9.10
C MET A 128 -9.77 17.89 -9.77
N LYS A 129 -8.47 18.04 -10.00
CA LYS A 129 -7.92 19.16 -10.75
C LYS A 129 -7.29 18.63 -12.02
N ASN A 130 -7.34 19.42 -13.10
CA ASN A 130 -6.71 19.04 -14.38
C ASN A 130 -5.18 18.94 -14.29
N ASP A 131 -4.57 19.64 -13.33
CA ASP A 131 -3.15 19.62 -13.03
C ASP A 131 -2.70 18.44 -12.16
N THR A 132 -3.66 17.67 -11.59
CA THR A 132 -3.33 16.48 -10.79
C THR A 132 -2.91 15.37 -11.74
N GLN A 133 -1.63 14.99 -11.68
CA GLN A 133 -1.10 13.88 -12.46
C GLN A 133 -1.83 12.59 -12.10
N PHE A 134 -2.61 12.06 -13.01
CA PHE A 134 -3.35 10.82 -12.82
C PHE A 134 -3.23 9.93 -14.05
N THR A 135 -2.56 8.81 -13.88
CA THR A 135 -2.48 7.76 -14.89
C THR A 135 -3.58 6.76 -14.63
N ARG A 136 -4.65 6.84 -15.42
CA ARG A 136 -5.80 5.95 -15.29
C ARG A 136 -5.42 4.50 -15.60
N LEU A 137 -5.89 3.60 -14.76
CA LEU A 137 -5.95 2.17 -15.03
C LEU A 137 -7.31 1.88 -15.67
N MET A 138 -7.32 1.20 -16.81
CA MET A 138 -8.56 0.98 -17.58
C MET A 138 -9.40 -0.17 -17.03
N ASP A 139 -8.90 -0.86 -16.03
CA ASP A 139 -9.56 -1.98 -15.38
C ASP A 139 -10.69 -1.48 -14.47
N LYS A 140 -11.76 -2.26 -14.37
CA LYS A 140 -12.88 -1.97 -13.47
C LYS A 140 -12.45 -2.17 -12.02
N ASP A 141 -12.97 -1.30 -11.14
CA ASP A 141 -12.73 -1.38 -9.69
C ASP A 141 -14.07 -1.48 -8.96
N GLY A 142 -14.10 -2.24 -7.86
CA GLY A 142 -15.32 -2.45 -7.07
C GLY A 142 -15.66 -1.28 -6.14
N TYR A 143 -14.76 -0.33 -5.93
CA TYR A 143 -14.87 0.75 -4.94
C TYR A 143 -14.94 2.14 -5.55
N ALA A 144 -14.57 2.29 -6.82
CA ALA A 144 -14.51 3.59 -7.48
C ALA A 144 -14.84 3.53 -8.97
N ALA A 145 -15.38 4.63 -9.51
CA ALA A 145 -15.67 4.77 -10.92
C ALA A 145 -14.41 4.77 -11.80
N GLU A 146 -13.33 5.35 -11.30
CA GLU A 146 -12.03 5.36 -11.94
C GLU A 146 -10.94 5.10 -10.93
N VAL A 147 -9.96 4.28 -11.31
CA VAL A 147 -8.76 4.00 -10.52
C VAL A 147 -7.50 4.20 -11.36
N GLY A 148 -6.40 4.43 -10.69
CA GLY A 148 -5.12 4.66 -11.32
C GLY A 148 -4.05 5.10 -10.32
N HIS A 149 -3.07 5.84 -10.81
CA HIS A 149 -1.96 6.28 -9.97
C HIS A 149 -1.72 7.78 -10.14
N SER A 150 -1.47 8.46 -9.04
CA SER A 150 -1.11 9.88 -9.01
C SER A 150 0.23 10.06 -8.30
N ASN A 151 1.24 10.56 -9.01
CA ASN A 151 2.57 10.85 -8.45
C ASN A 151 3.23 9.69 -7.67
N GLY A 152 2.99 8.45 -8.09
CA GLY A 152 3.54 7.28 -7.39
C GLY A 152 2.67 6.77 -6.24
N PHE A 153 1.41 7.19 -6.16
CA PHE A 153 0.44 6.69 -5.19
C PHE A 153 -0.75 6.05 -5.90
N PRO A 154 -1.27 4.91 -5.43
CA PRO A 154 -2.54 4.37 -5.92
C PRO A 154 -3.67 5.32 -5.52
N ALA A 155 -4.48 5.70 -6.50
CA ALA A 155 -5.53 6.68 -6.32
C ALA A 155 -6.82 6.26 -7.04
N ALA A 156 -7.94 6.79 -6.56
CA ALA A 156 -9.26 6.55 -7.11
C ALA A 156 -10.00 7.88 -7.30
N ARG A 157 -10.95 7.90 -8.24
CA ARG A 157 -11.71 9.09 -8.63
C ARG A 157 -13.19 8.79 -8.78
N ASP A 158 -13.98 9.79 -8.51
CA ASP A 158 -15.38 9.83 -8.88
C ASP A 158 -15.67 11.10 -9.70
N PRO A 159 -15.76 10.99 -11.03
CA PRO A 159 -16.06 12.13 -11.90
C PRO A 159 -17.41 12.79 -11.62
N LYS A 160 -18.39 12.05 -11.04
CA LYS A 160 -19.71 12.59 -10.70
C LYS A 160 -19.63 13.58 -9.55
N THR A 161 -18.80 13.30 -8.55
CA THR A 161 -18.58 14.18 -7.40
C THR A 161 -17.42 15.14 -7.58
N GLY A 162 -16.59 14.95 -8.62
CA GLY A 162 -15.38 15.72 -8.84
C GLY A 162 -14.30 15.49 -7.77
N GLN A 163 -14.31 14.33 -7.11
CA GLN A 163 -13.40 13.99 -6.02
C GLN A 163 -12.37 12.93 -6.43
N THR A 164 -11.19 13.04 -5.84
CA THR A 164 -10.11 12.02 -5.91
C THR A 164 -9.59 11.73 -4.50
N TRP A 165 -9.09 10.52 -4.29
CA TRP A 165 -8.55 10.08 -2.99
C TRP A 165 -7.47 9.02 -3.19
N LEU A 166 -6.62 8.81 -2.18
CA LEU A 166 -5.67 7.71 -2.15
C LEU A 166 -6.35 6.41 -1.72
N ALA A 167 -6.05 5.33 -2.41
CA ALA A 167 -6.62 4.02 -2.12
C ALA A 167 -5.80 3.28 -1.06
N HIS A 168 -6.47 2.58 -0.15
CA HIS A 168 -5.85 1.77 0.90
C HIS A 168 -5.26 0.47 0.33
N CYS A 169 -4.20 0.58 -0.45
CA CYS A 169 -3.43 -0.57 -0.91
C CYS A 169 -2.36 -0.99 0.13
N TYR A 170 -1.79 -2.18 -0.03
CA TYR A 170 -0.66 -2.64 0.79
C TYR A 170 0.46 -1.61 0.83
N GLY A 171 0.99 -1.35 2.03
CA GLY A 171 2.04 -0.35 2.26
C GLY A 171 1.57 1.10 2.32
N MET A 172 0.27 1.40 2.10
CA MET A 172 -0.25 2.75 2.31
C MET A 172 -0.31 3.09 3.79
N VAL A 173 -0.07 4.37 4.10
CA VAL A 173 -0.04 4.89 5.47
C VAL A 173 -1.25 5.79 5.69
N GLY A 174 -2.05 5.45 6.70
CA GLY A 174 -3.23 6.22 7.11
C GLY A 174 -3.10 6.76 8.53
N VAL A 175 -3.94 7.75 8.83
CA VAL A 175 -4.05 8.36 10.15
C VAL A 175 -5.11 7.63 10.97
N ALA A 176 -4.75 7.06 12.10
CA ALA A 176 -5.73 6.51 13.03
C ALA A 176 -6.56 7.65 13.65
N ARG A 177 -7.86 7.41 13.80
CA ARG A 177 -8.82 8.36 14.38
C ARG A 177 -9.86 7.65 15.23
N GLY A 178 -10.51 8.39 16.10
CA GLY A 178 -11.72 7.98 16.81
C GLY A 178 -12.97 8.10 15.91
N ASN A 179 -14.14 8.22 16.52
CA ASN A 179 -15.39 8.36 15.80
C ASN A 179 -15.51 9.70 15.08
N GLU A 180 -15.05 10.78 15.72
CA GLU A 180 -15.07 12.12 15.12
C GLU A 180 -14.09 12.23 13.96
N SER A 181 -14.54 12.82 12.87
CA SER A 181 -13.76 12.90 11.62
C SER A 181 -12.50 13.79 11.75
N ASP A 182 -12.49 14.71 12.71
CA ASP A 182 -11.39 15.64 13.04
C ASP A 182 -10.46 15.13 14.15
N SER A 183 -10.70 13.91 14.67
CA SER A 183 -9.94 13.35 15.79
C SER A 183 -8.57 12.79 15.41
N GLY A 184 -8.32 12.58 14.12
CA GLY A 184 -7.03 12.12 13.61
C GLY A 184 -6.09 13.29 13.34
N ASN A 185 -5.00 13.40 14.10
CA ASN A 185 -4.01 14.49 13.96
C ASN A 185 -2.68 14.04 13.34
N GLY A 186 -2.53 12.76 13.03
CA GLY A 186 -1.30 12.16 12.52
C GLY A 186 -0.32 11.66 13.59
N GLY A 187 -0.60 11.86 14.89
CA GLY A 187 0.24 11.33 15.97
C GLY A 187 0.22 9.81 16.06
N THR A 188 -0.89 9.21 15.66
CA THR A 188 -1.03 7.77 15.48
C THR A 188 -1.21 7.44 14.01
N LEU A 189 -0.29 6.64 13.48
CA LEU A 189 -0.26 6.21 12.08
C LEU A 189 -0.30 4.70 11.98
N TYR A 190 -0.74 4.20 10.83
CA TYR A 190 -0.67 2.78 10.52
C TYR A 190 -0.22 2.55 9.09
N ALA A 191 0.41 1.41 8.83
CA ALA A 191 0.66 0.90 7.49
C ALA A 191 -0.20 -0.34 7.24
N VAL A 192 -0.78 -0.45 6.05
CA VAL A 192 -1.50 -1.65 5.60
C VAL A 192 -0.50 -2.78 5.37
N ILE A 193 -0.66 -3.89 6.10
CA ILE A 193 0.21 -5.08 6.02
C ILE A 193 -0.51 -6.35 5.55
N GLY A 194 -1.73 -6.23 5.09
CA GLY A 194 -2.57 -7.33 4.63
C GLY A 194 -3.37 -6.97 3.39
N ASN A 195 -4.51 -7.62 3.21
CA ASN A 195 -5.42 -7.30 2.13
C ASN A 195 -5.81 -5.82 2.15
N SER A 196 -5.97 -5.25 0.98
CA SER A 196 -6.29 -3.84 0.81
C SER A 196 -7.65 -3.49 1.43
N PRO A 197 -7.70 -2.77 2.55
CA PRO A 197 -8.96 -2.46 3.24
C PRO A 197 -9.66 -1.28 2.55
N ARG A 198 -10.07 -1.48 1.30
CA ARG A 198 -10.66 -0.45 0.42
C ARG A 198 -11.96 0.15 0.98
N GLN A 199 -12.63 -0.54 1.92
CA GLN A 199 -13.78 0.02 2.66
C GLN A 199 -13.40 1.23 3.54
N LEU A 200 -12.11 1.43 3.81
CA LEU A 200 -11.59 2.62 4.51
C LEU A 200 -11.39 3.81 3.57
N ASP A 201 -11.44 3.62 2.25
CA ASP A 201 -11.35 4.70 1.27
C ASP A 201 -12.41 5.75 1.57
N ARG A 202 -12.04 7.02 1.60
CA ARG A 202 -12.87 8.18 1.96
C ARG A 202 -13.39 8.19 3.41
N ASN A 203 -12.87 7.32 4.25
CA ASN A 203 -13.18 7.30 5.68
C ASN A 203 -11.96 7.62 6.55
N ILE A 204 -10.76 7.59 5.98
CA ILE A 204 -9.49 7.86 6.64
C ILE A 204 -8.64 8.77 5.76
N SER A 205 -7.94 9.72 6.38
CA SER A 205 -6.90 10.49 5.71
C SER A 205 -5.68 9.62 5.46
N VAL A 206 -5.46 9.25 4.19
CA VAL A 206 -4.25 8.55 3.75
C VAL A 206 -3.17 9.58 3.50
N VAL A 207 -2.06 9.48 4.22
CA VAL A 207 -1.04 10.53 4.28
C VAL A 207 0.26 10.17 3.57
N GLY A 208 0.39 8.92 3.11
CA GLY A 208 1.62 8.48 2.46
C GLY A 208 1.66 6.99 2.19
N ARG A 209 2.87 6.50 1.91
CA ARG A 209 3.16 5.08 1.69
C ARG A 209 4.54 4.70 2.19
N ILE A 210 4.73 3.42 2.47
CA ILE A 210 6.05 2.85 2.73
C ILE A 210 6.78 2.67 1.39
N VAL A 211 7.97 3.22 1.30
CA VAL A 211 8.86 3.10 0.13
C VAL A 211 9.85 1.97 0.31
N SER A 212 10.35 1.81 1.53
CA SER A 212 11.30 0.75 1.91
C SER A 212 11.05 0.33 3.35
N GLY A 213 11.41 -0.91 3.69
CA GLY A 213 11.27 -1.42 5.06
C GLY A 213 9.92 -2.10 5.36
N MET A 214 9.04 -2.34 4.36
CA MET A 214 7.80 -3.10 4.57
C MET A 214 8.00 -4.46 5.26
N PRO A 215 9.05 -5.25 4.94
CA PRO A 215 9.30 -6.50 5.66
C PRO A 215 9.47 -6.32 7.18
N LEU A 216 10.02 -5.18 7.63
CA LEU A 216 10.20 -4.88 9.05
C LEU A 216 8.87 -4.71 9.80
N LEU A 217 7.82 -4.28 9.11
CA LEU A 217 6.48 -4.12 9.67
C LEU A 217 5.63 -5.39 9.50
N SER A 218 5.73 -6.05 8.35
CA SER A 218 4.90 -7.20 8.02
C SER A 218 5.30 -8.49 8.77
N VAL A 219 6.53 -8.60 9.26
CA VAL A 219 7.01 -9.76 10.06
C VAL A 219 6.75 -9.60 11.57
N LEU A 220 6.27 -8.44 12.03
CA LEU A 220 6.00 -8.23 13.45
C LEU A 220 4.97 -9.25 13.97
N PRO A 221 5.14 -9.74 15.20
CA PRO A 221 4.16 -10.62 15.83
C PRO A 221 2.77 -9.99 15.78
N ARG A 222 1.76 -10.81 15.51
CA ARG A 222 0.37 -10.35 15.55
C ARG A 222 -0.09 -10.23 17.01
N GLY A 223 -0.75 -9.14 17.34
CA GLY A 223 -1.43 -9.02 18.61
C GLY A 223 -2.70 -9.88 18.63
N PRO A 224 -3.27 -10.13 19.81
CA PRO A 224 -4.45 -10.99 19.95
C PRO A 224 -5.70 -10.39 19.26
N ALA A 225 -6.60 -11.29 18.87
CA ALA A 225 -7.92 -10.91 18.35
C ALA A 225 -8.77 -10.22 19.44
N PRO A 226 -9.71 -9.32 19.06
CA PRO A 226 -10.06 -8.98 17.68
C PRO A 226 -9.27 -7.83 17.08
N MET A 227 -8.58 -7.01 17.88
CA MET A 227 -8.03 -5.74 17.45
C MET A 227 -6.54 -5.77 17.12
N GLY A 228 -5.83 -6.82 17.54
CA GLY A 228 -4.38 -6.93 17.34
C GLY A 228 -3.55 -5.95 18.19
N MET A 229 -4.12 -5.42 19.26
CA MET A 229 -3.39 -4.65 20.27
C MET A 229 -2.49 -5.58 21.05
N TYR A 230 -1.26 -5.16 21.35
CA TYR A 230 -0.39 -5.96 22.21
C TYR A 230 -0.86 -5.89 23.66
N ASP A 231 -0.90 -7.04 24.33
CA ASP A 231 -1.37 -7.16 25.73
C ASP A 231 -0.27 -6.84 26.73
N LYS A 232 0.98 -6.92 26.31
CA LYS A 232 2.17 -6.77 27.16
C LYS A 232 3.12 -5.77 26.58
N ASP A 233 3.69 -4.91 27.41
CA ASP A 233 4.62 -3.86 27.01
C ASP A 233 5.86 -4.40 26.31
N GLU A 234 6.34 -5.61 26.66
CA GLU A 234 7.49 -6.25 26.02
C GLU A 234 7.25 -6.64 24.55
N GLN A 235 5.99 -6.71 24.13
CA GLN A 235 5.63 -6.95 22.73
C GLN A 235 5.74 -5.68 21.88
N ASN A 236 5.66 -4.52 22.51
CA ASN A 236 5.76 -3.24 21.85
C ASN A 236 7.13 -3.07 21.18
N VAL A 237 7.12 -2.73 19.90
CA VAL A 237 8.37 -2.49 19.17
C VAL A 237 8.72 -1.01 19.25
N GLN A 238 9.77 -0.68 20.01
CA GLN A 238 10.15 0.70 20.23
C GLN A 238 10.65 1.37 18.95
N ILE A 239 10.16 2.57 18.68
CA ILE A 239 10.65 3.45 17.63
C ILE A 239 11.85 4.22 18.20
N LYS A 240 13.04 4.00 17.64
CA LYS A 240 14.24 4.71 18.06
C LYS A 240 14.17 6.19 17.71
N SER A 241 13.77 6.49 16.47
CA SER A 241 13.57 7.85 16.00
C SER A 241 12.66 7.90 14.78
N VAL A 242 11.98 9.04 14.59
CA VAL A 242 11.40 9.44 13.31
C VAL A 242 11.97 10.79 12.93
N LYS A 243 12.58 10.88 11.75
CA LYS A 243 13.22 12.11 11.23
C LYS A 243 12.76 12.41 9.82
N LEU A 244 12.68 13.69 9.48
CA LEU A 244 12.60 14.09 8.09
C LEU A 244 13.93 13.83 7.38
N MET A 245 13.88 13.29 6.18
CA MET A 245 15.07 13.11 5.35
C MET A 245 15.79 14.45 5.09
N ALA A 246 15.04 15.56 5.00
CA ALA A 246 15.60 16.89 4.83
C ALA A 246 16.50 17.33 6.01
N ASP A 247 16.20 16.84 7.21
CA ASP A 247 16.92 17.20 8.45
C ASP A 247 18.09 16.23 8.74
N VAL A 248 18.31 15.25 7.85
CA VAL A 248 19.45 14.33 7.90
C VAL A 248 20.56 14.82 6.96
N PRO A 249 21.84 14.80 7.34
CA PRO A 249 22.95 15.18 6.45
C PRO A 249 22.87 14.43 5.10
N GLU A 250 23.15 15.11 4.02
CA GLU A 250 22.97 14.53 2.66
C GLU A 250 23.78 13.24 2.48
N ALA A 251 24.98 13.21 3.02
CA ALA A 251 25.87 12.03 2.97
C ALA A 251 25.31 10.78 3.70
N GLU A 252 24.35 10.98 4.61
CA GLU A 252 23.71 9.90 5.38
C GLU A 252 22.34 9.50 4.79
N ARG A 253 21.87 10.19 3.75
CA ARG A 253 20.59 9.92 3.12
C ARG A 253 20.70 8.72 2.20
N THR A 254 19.80 7.74 2.36
CA THR A 254 19.63 6.68 1.37
C THR A 254 18.86 7.27 0.18
N LYS A 255 19.44 7.21 -1.00
CA LYS A 255 18.83 7.74 -2.23
C LYS A 255 17.91 6.69 -2.82
N TYR A 256 16.61 6.98 -2.83
CA TYR A 256 15.60 6.17 -3.49
C TYR A 256 15.02 6.89 -4.70
N GLU A 257 14.79 6.13 -5.76
CA GLU A 257 14.04 6.57 -6.92
C GLU A 257 12.79 5.71 -7.10
N ILE A 258 11.75 6.35 -7.57
CA ILE A 258 10.44 5.74 -7.81
C ILE A 258 10.14 5.88 -9.30
N LEU A 259 9.72 4.80 -9.93
CA LEU A 259 9.27 4.85 -11.32
C LEU A 259 8.04 5.77 -11.42
N ARG A 260 8.14 6.79 -12.25
CA ARG A 260 7.07 7.76 -12.48
C ARG A 260 5.85 7.05 -13.04
N THR A 261 4.71 7.21 -12.38
CA THR A 261 3.47 6.52 -12.75
C THR A 261 2.83 7.03 -14.05
N ASP A 262 3.30 8.15 -14.58
CA ASP A 262 2.95 8.68 -15.93
C ASP A 262 3.88 8.17 -17.05
N SER A 263 4.96 7.46 -16.71
CA SER A 263 5.95 6.96 -17.67
C SER A 263 5.44 5.83 -18.56
N ALA A 264 6.10 5.65 -19.70
CA ALA A 264 5.82 4.52 -20.59
C ALA A 264 6.16 3.17 -19.92
N SER A 265 7.27 3.13 -19.18
CA SER A 265 7.65 1.91 -18.45
C SER A 265 6.65 1.53 -17.36
N PHE A 266 6.05 2.50 -16.65
CA PHE A 266 5.01 2.18 -15.67
C PHE A 266 3.74 1.63 -16.33
N LYS A 267 3.32 2.18 -17.47
CA LYS A 267 2.19 1.64 -18.24
C LYS A 267 2.47 0.20 -18.70
N ALA A 268 3.71 -0.09 -19.11
CA ALA A 268 4.14 -1.45 -19.44
C ALA A 268 4.13 -2.38 -18.22
N VAL A 269 4.51 -1.89 -17.02
CA VAL A 269 4.40 -2.64 -15.75
C VAL A 269 2.96 -3.04 -15.47
N ALA A 270 2.01 -2.09 -15.57
CA ALA A 270 0.59 -2.37 -15.38
C ALA A 270 0.08 -3.42 -16.39
N GLU A 271 0.49 -3.29 -17.66
CA GLU A 271 0.13 -4.25 -18.71
C GLU A 271 0.74 -5.65 -18.47
N ALA A 272 2.00 -5.72 -18.01
CA ALA A 272 2.64 -6.99 -17.68
C ALA A 272 1.95 -7.70 -16.50
N GLN A 273 1.37 -6.96 -15.56
CA GLN A 273 0.55 -7.53 -14.49
C GLN A 273 -0.82 -7.99 -14.99
N ARG A 274 -1.46 -7.23 -15.88
CA ARG A 274 -2.78 -7.56 -16.46
C ARG A 274 -2.72 -8.82 -17.33
N ASN A 275 -1.70 -8.93 -18.15
CA ASN A 275 -1.59 -9.95 -19.18
C ASN A 275 -0.26 -10.70 -19.11
N ARG A 276 -0.04 -11.42 -18.02
CA ARG A 276 1.15 -12.27 -17.87
C ARG A 276 1.24 -13.29 -18.98
N GLY A 277 2.45 -13.58 -19.43
CA GLY A 277 2.76 -14.59 -20.43
C GLY A 277 3.77 -15.63 -19.95
N GLY A 278 4.24 -16.47 -20.88
CA GLY A 278 5.23 -17.51 -20.64
C GLY A 278 4.67 -18.84 -20.17
N PRO A 279 5.52 -19.87 -20.02
CA PRO A 279 5.09 -21.25 -19.83
C PRO A 279 4.41 -21.51 -18.48
N TRP A 280 4.68 -20.69 -17.46
CA TRP A 280 4.04 -20.80 -16.15
C TRP A 280 2.58 -20.31 -16.18
N THR A 281 2.28 -19.25 -16.94
CA THR A 281 0.93 -18.66 -17.01
C THR A 281 0.06 -19.49 -17.95
N LYS A 282 -0.98 -20.12 -17.45
CA LYS A 282 -1.90 -20.93 -18.23
C LYS A 282 -3.14 -20.17 -18.69
N HIS A 283 -3.51 -19.10 -17.96
CA HIS A 283 -4.62 -18.25 -18.29
C HIS A 283 -4.27 -16.78 -18.01
N ALA A 284 -4.37 -15.91 -19.01
CA ALA A 284 -4.24 -14.47 -18.87
C ALA A 284 -5.63 -13.86 -18.68
N PHE A 285 -5.87 -13.25 -17.52
CA PHE A 285 -7.21 -12.74 -17.17
C PHE A 285 -7.59 -11.46 -17.92
N GLY A 286 -6.63 -10.70 -18.43
CA GLY A 286 -6.91 -9.41 -19.07
C GLY A 286 -7.38 -8.34 -18.10
N HIS A 287 -7.11 -8.52 -16.78
CA HIS A 287 -7.50 -7.63 -15.71
C HIS A 287 -6.40 -7.54 -14.64
N VAL A 288 -6.28 -6.38 -14.03
CA VAL A 288 -5.42 -6.17 -12.84
C VAL A 288 -6.11 -5.23 -11.86
N ASP A 289 -6.17 -5.61 -10.59
CA ASP A 289 -6.63 -4.71 -9.54
C ASP A 289 -5.63 -3.58 -9.28
N LEU A 290 -6.14 -2.40 -8.92
CA LEU A 290 -5.33 -1.23 -8.59
C LEU A 290 -4.19 -1.57 -7.62
N CYS A 291 -4.51 -2.27 -6.55
CA CYS A 291 -3.56 -2.59 -5.49
C CYS A 291 -2.55 -3.69 -5.87
N ASN A 292 -2.75 -4.36 -7.00
CA ASN A 292 -1.84 -5.39 -7.53
C ASN A 292 -0.88 -4.85 -8.61
N VAL A 293 -0.94 -3.55 -8.93
CA VAL A 293 0.04 -2.90 -9.78
C VAL A 293 1.20 -2.40 -8.90
N PRO A 294 2.39 -3.01 -8.98
CA PRO A 294 3.52 -2.57 -8.17
C PRO A 294 4.02 -1.20 -8.64
N ILE A 295 4.47 -0.38 -7.71
CA ILE A 295 5.16 0.88 -8.00
C ILE A 295 6.65 0.63 -7.79
N PRO A 296 7.43 0.38 -8.85
CA PRO A 296 8.84 0.06 -8.73
C PRO A 296 9.62 1.16 -8.02
N THR A 297 10.44 0.74 -7.09
CA THR A 297 11.34 1.58 -6.31
C THR A 297 12.72 0.96 -6.34
N ARG A 298 13.76 1.77 -6.43
CA ARG A 298 15.15 1.34 -6.39
C ARG A 298 15.99 2.23 -5.50
N GLU A 299 16.98 1.64 -4.86
CA GLU A 299 18.04 2.37 -4.19
C GLU A 299 19.11 2.75 -5.23
N VAL A 300 19.56 3.99 -5.18
CA VAL A 300 20.63 4.51 -6.05
C VAL A 300 21.89 4.65 -5.19
N LYS A 301 22.96 4.01 -5.64
CA LYS A 301 24.26 4.07 -4.97
C LYS A 301 25.00 5.38 -5.30
#